data_e7f10ab00b8c73934a2fdc4f9e5e8279
#
_entry.id   e7f10ab00b8c73934a2fdc4f9e5e8279
#
_cell.length_a   1.000
_cell.length_b   1.000
_cell.length_c   1.000
_cell.angle_alpha   90.00
_cell.angle_beta   90.00
_cell.angle_gamma   90.00
#
_symmetry.space_group_name_H-M   'P 1'
#
loop_
_entity.id
_entity.type
_entity.pdbx_description
1 polymer ?
#
loop_
_entity_poly.entity_id
_entity_poly.type
_entity_poly.pdbx_seq_one_letter_code
_entity_poly.pdbx_strand_id
1 'polypeptide(L)'
;MCVFQIAEIGGLPNSVFDLWEVTGKRQIAKFTWDLMRNDNLEWEKKYKPRCRFDRLFIRHPIDTAAQLKPVYFELVGIERIKGCGRFPSDHWGILAHFDKVV
;
A
#
# COMPACT_ATOMS: atom_id res chain seq x y z
N MET A 1 -1.56 -0.71 16.88
CA MET A 1 -0.62 -1.73 16.37
C MET A 1 -1.11 -2.26 15.03
N CYS A 2 -0.20 -2.38 14.09
CA CYS A 2 -0.53 -2.91 12.78
C CYS A 2 -0.62 -4.43 12.89
N VAL A 3 -1.80 -4.96 12.78
CA VAL A 3 -2.02 -6.40 12.95
C VAL A 3 -1.92 -7.13 11.61
N PHE A 4 -1.58 -8.40 11.68
CA PHE A 4 -1.50 -9.27 10.52
C PHE A 4 -2.89 -9.86 10.22
N GLN A 5 -3.81 -8.99 9.84
CA GLN A 5 -5.21 -9.36 9.61
C GLN A 5 -5.35 -10.48 8.59
N ILE A 6 -4.52 -10.48 7.57
CA ILE A 6 -4.54 -11.53 6.55
C ILE A 6 -4.16 -12.88 7.16
N ALA A 7 -3.16 -12.90 8.03
CA ALA A 7 -2.76 -14.13 8.71
C ALA A 7 -3.86 -14.67 9.62
N GLU A 8 -4.62 -13.78 10.26
CA GLU A 8 -5.72 -14.17 11.15
C GLU A 8 -6.84 -14.93 10.44
N ILE A 9 -7.04 -14.65 9.15
CA ILE A 9 -8.05 -15.35 8.35
C ILE A 9 -7.47 -16.52 7.56
N GLY A 10 -6.23 -16.94 7.84
CA GLY A 10 -5.60 -18.08 7.18
C GLY A 10 -4.79 -17.75 5.93
N GLY A 11 -4.53 -16.47 5.69
CA GLY A 11 -3.75 -16.02 4.53
C GLY A 11 -4.63 -15.66 3.34
N LEU A 12 -4.00 -15.34 2.21
CA LEU A 12 -4.69 -15.01 0.98
C LEU A 12 -5.18 -16.26 0.25
N PRO A 13 -6.30 -16.17 -0.47
CA PRO A 13 -6.71 -17.25 -1.36
C PRO A 13 -5.65 -17.58 -2.41
N ASN A 14 -5.73 -18.76 -2.99
CA ASN A 14 -4.86 -19.16 -4.10
C ASN A 14 -5.02 -18.18 -5.26
N SER A 15 -3.93 -17.89 -5.95
CA SER A 15 -3.87 -16.99 -7.10
C SER A 15 -4.16 -15.51 -6.78
N VAL A 16 -4.22 -15.14 -5.51
CA VAL A 16 -4.36 -13.76 -5.07
C VAL A 16 -3.06 -13.31 -4.43
N PHE A 17 -2.52 -12.20 -4.89
CA PHE A 17 -1.22 -11.69 -4.44
C PHE A 17 -1.33 -10.24 -3.98
N ASP A 18 -0.61 -9.93 -2.90
CA ASP A 18 -0.47 -8.57 -2.38
C ASP A 18 0.54 -7.83 -3.26
N LEU A 19 0.14 -6.73 -3.85
CA LEU A 19 0.98 -6.01 -4.83
C LEU A 19 2.25 -5.45 -4.20
N TRP A 20 2.21 -4.99 -2.95
CA TRP A 20 3.44 -4.55 -2.28
C TRP A 20 4.45 -5.69 -2.15
N GLU A 21 3.97 -6.89 -1.81
CA GLU A 21 4.85 -8.04 -1.63
C GLU A 21 5.48 -8.50 -2.95
N VAL A 22 4.69 -8.60 -4.01
CA VAL A 22 5.19 -9.14 -5.29
C VAL A 22 6.00 -8.13 -6.09
N THR A 23 6.02 -6.86 -5.70
CA THR A 23 6.83 -5.82 -6.35
C THR A 23 8.10 -5.49 -5.57
N GLY A 24 8.52 -6.35 -4.64
CA GLY A 24 9.82 -6.24 -3.99
C GLY A 24 9.81 -5.85 -2.53
N LYS A 25 8.65 -5.71 -1.92
CA LYS A 25 8.55 -5.36 -0.48
C LYS A 25 9.37 -4.13 -0.09
N ARG A 26 9.33 -3.10 -0.93
CA ARG A 26 10.15 -1.90 -0.70
C ARG A 26 9.71 -1.18 0.56
N GLN A 27 10.64 -0.90 1.45
CA GLN A 27 10.33 -0.27 2.74
C GLN A 27 9.77 1.13 2.57
N ILE A 28 10.23 1.88 1.58
CA ILE A 28 9.74 3.24 1.32
C ILE A 28 8.25 3.27 0.91
N ALA A 29 7.72 2.15 0.43
CA ALA A 29 6.33 2.03 0.00
C ALA A 29 5.49 1.15 0.93
N LYS A 30 5.97 0.87 2.14
CA LYS A 30 5.32 -0.08 3.03
C LYS A 30 4.13 0.50 3.77
N PHE A 31 4.33 1.64 4.44
CA PHE A 31 3.34 2.15 5.37
C PHE A 31 2.42 3.16 4.70
N THR A 32 1.16 2.81 4.59
CA THR A 32 0.14 3.66 3.99
C THR A 32 -0.49 4.61 5.00
N TRP A 33 -0.37 4.31 6.28
CA TRP A 33 -0.77 5.18 7.38
C TRP A 33 0.44 5.31 8.32
N ASP A 34 1.09 6.46 8.27
CA ASP A 34 2.43 6.64 8.84
C ASP A 34 2.49 7.95 9.61
N LEU A 35 2.23 7.90 10.90
CA LEU A 35 2.21 9.11 11.72
C LEU A 35 3.61 9.66 12.01
N MET A 36 4.66 8.95 11.65
CA MET A 36 6.00 9.49 11.71
C MET A 36 6.28 10.49 10.58
N ARG A 37 5.57 10.35 9.45
CA ARG A 37 5.76 11.19 8.26
C ARG A 37 4.57 12.07 7.95
N ASN A 38 3.37 11.68 8.39
CA ASN A 38 2.12 12.38 8.09
C ASN A 38 1.55 12.99 9.36
N ASP A 39 1.45 14.29 9.39
CA ASP A 39 0.97 15.03 10.55
C ASP A 39 -0.44 15.63 10.36
N ASN A 40 -1.21 15.10 9.39
CA ASN A 40 -2.57 15.59 9.16
C ASN A 40 -3.48 15.35 10.37
N LEU A 41 -3.24 14.26 11.12
CA LEU A 41 -3.95 14.00 12.36
C LEU A 41 -3.17 14.58 13.54
N GLU A 42 -3.90 15.18 14.47
CA GLU A 42 -3.32 15.53 15.77
C GLU A 42 -3.13 14.25 16.57
N TRP A 43 -1.88 13.99 16.97
CA TRP A 43 -1.54 12.78 17.70
C TRP A 43 -0.70 13.15 18.91
N GLU A 44 -1.30 13.07 20.09
CA GLU A 44 -0.67 13.55 21.31
C GLU A 44 0.33 12.59 21.94
N LYS A 45 0.26 11.30 21.57
CA LYS A 45 1.13 10.29 22.15
C LYS A 45 2.51 10.34 21.53
N LYS A 46 3.53 10.00 22.32
CA LYS A 46 4.91 9.96 21.84
C LYS A 46 5.13 8.88 20.79
N TYR A 47 4.49 7.75 20.96
CA TYR A 47 4.55 6.67 19.99
C TYR A 47 3.74 7.04 18.75
N LYS A 48 4.38 7.02 17.62
CA LYS A 48 3.76 7.34 16.33
C LYS A 48 3.64 6.06 15.52
N PRO A 49 2.44 5.48 15.43
CA PRO A 49 2.29 4.22 14.71
C PRO A 49 2.51 4.38 13.21
N ARG A 50 3.01 3.30 12.62
CA ARG A 50 3.22 3.17 11.19
C ARG A 50 2.58 1.86 10.78
N CYS A 51 1.61 1.91 9.88
CA CYS A 51 0.80 0.75 9.55
C CYS A 51 0.61 0.59 8.05
N ARG A 52 0.61 -0.64 7.61
CA ARG A 52 0.26 -1.00 6.23
C ARG A 52 -1.22 -1.39 6.20
N PHE A 53 -2.07 -0.36 6.32
CA PHE A 53 -3.52 -0.55 6.37
C PHE A 53 -4.14 -0.75 5.01
N ASP A 54 -3.64 -0.04 4.02
CA ASP A 54 -4.22 -0.04 2.69
C ASP A 54 -3.42 -0.98 1.80
N ARG A 55 -4.11 -1.85 1.09
CA ARG A 55 -3.49 -2.89 0.29
C ARG A 55 -4.19 -3.03 -1.04
N LEU A 56 -3.44 -3.37 -2.05
CA LEU A 56 -3.96 -3.74 -3.36
C LEU A 56 -3.60 -5.19 -3.63
N PHE A 57 -4.54 -5.91 -4.19
CA PHE A 57 -4.36 -7.32 -4.52
C PHE A 57 -4.60 -7.54 -6.00
N ILE A 58 -3.92 -8.51 -6.56
CA ILE A 58 -4.20 -8.99 -7.90
C ILE A 58 -4.59 -10.46 -7.84
N ARG A 59 -5.61 -10.83 -8.59
CA ARG A 59 -5.96 -12.23 -8.82
C ARG A 59 -5.60 -12.55 -10.27
N HIS A 60 -4.78 -13.57 -10.46
CA HIS A 60 -4.45 -14.02 -11.80
C HIS A 60 -5.61 -14.86 -12.35
N PRO A 61 -5.97 -14.67 -13.63
CA PRO A 61 -6.97 -15.50 -14.26
C PRO A 61 -6.46 -16.94 -14.40
N ILE A 62 -7.37 -17.89 -14.29
CA ILE A 62 -7.03 -19.31 -14.31
C ILE A 62 -6.66 -19.76 -15.72
N ASP A 63 -7.34 -19.21 -16.71
CA ASP A 63 -7.29 -19.70 -18.08
C ASP A 63 -7.30 -18.54 -19.06
N THR A 64 -6.13 -17.91 -19.22
CA THR A 64 -5.98 -16.85 -20.20
C THR A 64 -4.53 -16.72 -20.61
N ALA A 65 -4.31 -16.41 -21.90
CA ALA A 65 -3.00 -16.11 -22.41
C ALA A 65 -2.55 -14.71 -22.07
N ALA A 66 -3.47 -13.79 -21.84
CA ALA A 66 -3.15 -12.40 -21.51
C ALA A 66 -3.23 -12.16 -20.02
N GLN A 67 -2.15 -11.62 -19.45
CA GLN A 67 -2.07 -11.34 -18.02
C GLN A 67 -1.49 -9.96 -17.80
N LEU A 68 -1.80 -9.39 -16.65
CA LEU A 68 -1.13 -8.20 -16.15
C LEU A 68 -0.04 -8.63 -15.18
N LYS A 69 1.18 -8.15 -15.41
CA LYS A 69 2.30 -8.41 -14.53
C LYS A 69 2.56 -7.19 -13.66
N PRO A 70 2.45 -7.29 -12.33
CA PRO A 70 2.80 -6.18 -11.45
C PRO A 70 4.31 -5.91 -11.56
N VAL A 71 4.68 -4.65 -11.80
CA VAL A 71 6.08 -4.28 -11.96
C VAL A 71 6.53 -3.24 -10.96
N TYR A 72 5.62 -2.45 -10.42
CA TYR A 72 5.99 -1.39 -9.49
C TYR A 72 4.81 -1.00 -8.61
N PHE A 73 5.13 -0.62 -7.39
CA PHE A 73 4.16 -0.18 -6.39
C PHE A 73 4.76 1.03 -5.69
N GLU A 74 4.03 2.14 -5.67
CA GLU A 74 4.52 3.35 -5.02
C GLU A 74 3.44 4.01 -4.20
N LEU A 75 3.86 4.81 -3.22
CA LEU A 75 2.96 5.67 -2.48
C LEU A 75 2.85 7.01 -3.21
N VAL A 76 1.64 7.56 -3.23
CA VAL A 76 1.35 8.86 -3.83
C VAL A 76 0.61 9.73 -2.82
N GLY A 77 0.52 11.02 -3.10
CA GLY A 77 -0.05 11.96 -2.15
C GLY A 77 0.85 12.19 -0.94
N ILE A 78 2.15 12.00 -1.12
CA ILE A 78 3.16 12.07 -0.05
C ILE A 78 3.79 13.46 0.06
N GLU A 79 3.28 14.43 -0.69
CA GLU A 79 3.76 15.80 -0.66
C GLU A 79 2.69 16.71 -0.07
N ARG A 80 3.15 17.75 0.61
CA ARG A 80 2.24 18.75 1.18
C ARG A 80 1.61 19.58 0.07
N ILE A 81 0.34 19.87 0.23
CA ILE A 81 -0.38 20.73 -0.70
C ILE A 81 0.13 22.15 -0.53
N LYS A 82 0.53 22.74 -1.63
CA LYS A 82 0.99 24.13 -1.67
C LYS A 82 -0.15 25.07 -1.27
N GLY A 83 0.13 25.97 -0.36
CA GLY A 83 -0.85 26.92 0.14
C GLY A 83 -1.38 26.59 1.53
N CYS A 84 -1.71 25.33 1.84
CA CYS A 84 -2.15 24.97 3.18
C CYS A 84 -1.12 24.19 3.98
N GLY A 85 -0.11 23.62 3.33
CA GLY A 85 0.94 22.88 3.99
C GLY A 85 0.54 21.52 4.55
N ARG A 86 -0.65 21.06 4.25
CA ARG A 86 -1.14 19.75 4.69
C ARG A 86 -0.98 18.74 3.59
N PHE A 87 -1.00 17.46 3.97
CA PHE A 87 -1.05 16.37 3.00
C PHE A 87 -2.49 16.18 2.48
N PRO A 88 -2.68 15.58 1.30
CA PRO A 88 -4.02 15.33 0.77
C PRO A 88 -4.92 14.50 1.68
N SER A 89 -4.33 13.60 2.49
CA SER A 89 -5.06 12.69 3.39
C SER A 89 -4.14 12.33 4.56
N ASP A 90 -4.69 11.80 5.62
CA ASP A 90 -3.91 11.17 6.68
C ASP A 90 -3.36 9.79 6.28
N HIS A 91 -3.88 9.22 5.18
CA HIS A 91 -3.30 8.05 4.52
C HIS A 91 -2.51 8.48 3.29
N TRP A 92 -1.48 7.70 2.95
CA TRP A 92 -0.87 7.79 1.63
C TRP A 92 -1.72 7.03 0.62
N GLY A 93 -1.74 7.48 -0.62
CA GLY A 93 -2.36 6.74 -1.71
C GLY A 93 -1.41 5.69 -2.28
N ILE A 94 -1.95 4.80 -3.07
CA ILE A 94 -1.18 3.74 -3.74
C ILE A 94 -1.36 3.85 -5.23
N LEU A 95 -0.25 3.74 -5.96
CA LEU A 95 -0.27 3.64 -7.41
C LEU A 95 0.51 2.39 -7.80
N ALA A 96 -0.13 1.48 -8.50
CA ALA A 96 0.48 0.26 -8.97
C ALA A 96 0.62 0.30 -10.50
N HIS A 97 1.75 -0.20 -10.98
CA HIS A 97 2.07 -0.25 -12.40
C HIS A 97 2.12 -1.70 -12.85
N PHE A 98 1.58 -1.96 -14.03
CA PHE A 98 1.50 -3.29 -14.60
C PHE A 98 2.02 -3.29 -16.03
N ASP A 99 2.69 -4.37 -16.41
CA ASP A 99 2.95 -4.67 -17.81
C ASP A 99 1.91 -5.66 -18.31
N LYS A 100 1.50 -5.47 -19.56
CA LYS A 100 0.62 -6.42 -20.22
C LYS A 100 1.47 -7.52 -20.82
N VAL A 101 1.22 -8.75 -20.39
CA VAL A 101 1.91 -9.93 -20.91
C VAL A 101 0.92 -10.69 -21.78
N VAL A 102 1.32 -10.94 -23.01
CA VAL A 102 0.48 -11.61 -24.00
C VAL A 102 1.07 -12.98 -24.33
#